data_84b7370470d7a204baf7482aefa433c4
#
_entry.id   84b7370470d7a204baf7482aefa433c4
#
_cell.length_a   1.000
_cell.length_b   1.000
_cell.length_c   1.000
_cell.angle_alpha   90.00
_cell.angle_beta   90.00
_cell.angle_gamma   90.00
#
_symmetry.space_group_name_H-M   'P 1'
#
loop_
_entity.id
_entity.type
_entity.pdbx_description
1 polymer ?
#
loop_
_entity_poly.entity_id
_entity_poly.type
_entity_poly.pdbx_seq_one_letter_code
_entity_poly.pdbx_strand_id
1 'polypeptide(L)'
;MEPITLRTPLALLVLSLGAIGAVWWWLATPITLARAPIDPNAKLMCVSYAPFRGAQTPLLRTTHIEPEQIEADLAQLAKITDCVRTYSIENGLDQVPALAAKAGLKVIQGIWLGSDRLKNLAQISTAVSLTKQFPEVISSLVVGNEVLLRGEMTTSDLAAIIRSVRSQVTVPVTYADVWEYWLRNREIYEAVDFITIHILPYWEDFPIRARYAAAHVDEIRKRMAVAYPGKEILIGETGWPSEGRMRAGALPSRTNQARVVSEILDLAKRENFRVNLIEAYDQPWKRELEGTVGGYWGLISSEQRALKYPPDQPIRNYPLWKWQMGGGMALAVLVFGAAALTLRRRPWTPRLAAWIAVAISATSAGILLGVAADKMVYESYGLGGWLGWGALLVAGIASPLLCVHALMSGRALPTFLELLGPREDRVGSVPAMLLGAVLVVTTLIGAETALGFVFDPRYRDFPFAALTMAVVPFSTLMLLNRPQAGGRPIAEAVFAALLAGSVLYTVFNEGADNWQSLWTCAVYVLLAVTLWQARAVQIPK
;
A
#
# COMPACT_ATOMS: atom_id res chain seq x y z
N MET A 1 -20.71 16.75 44.12
CA MET A 1 -19.86 16.77 42.91
C MET A 1 -19.83 18.20 42.43
N GLU A 2 -18.66 18.83 42.43
CA GLU A 2 -18.51 20.21 41.93
C GLU A 2 -18.94 20.31 40.47
N PRO A 3 -19.63 21.38 40.09
CA PRO A 3 -20.01 21.61 38.70
C PRO A 3 -18.72 21.75 37.85
N ILE A 4 -18.66 21.01 36.74
CA ILE A 4 -17.52 21.10 35.80
C ILE A 4 -17.48 22.51 35.24
N THR A 5 -16.46 23.25 35.60
CA THR A 5 -16.22 24.61 35.08
C THR A 5 -15.83 24.57 33.63
N LEU A 6 -16.04 25.65 32.87
CA LEU A 6 -15.61 25.80 31.45
C LEU A 6 -14.12 25.53 31.26
N ARG A 7 -13.33 25.60 32.32
CA ARG A 7 -11.86 25.33 32.31
C ARG A 7 -11.53 23.87 31.93
N THR A 8 -12.33 22.88 32.39
CA THR A 8 -12.05 21.46 32.12
C THR A 8 -12.19 21.10 30.63
N PRO A 9 -13.29 21.42 29.90
CA PRO A 9 -13.36 21.19 28.45
C PRO A 9 -12.27 21.90 27.67
N LEU A 10 -11.93 23.13 28.05
CA LEU A 10 -10.88 23.88 27.39
C LEU A 10 -9.49 23.24 27.60
N ALA A 11 -9.20 22.81 28.83
CA ALA A 11 -7.95 22.10 29.12
C ALA A 11 -7.83 20.79 28.32
N LEU A 12 -8.90 20.01 28.23
CA LEU A 12 -8.95 18.77 27.45
C LEU A 12 -8.80 19.04 25.94
N LEU A 13 -9.39 20.11 25.42
CA LEU A 13 -9.18 20.53 24.02
C LEU A 13 -7.71 20.88 23.77
N VAL A 14 -7.09 21.67 24.65
CA VAL A 14 -5.67 22.06 24.51
C VAL A 14 -4.78 20.82 24.55
N LEU A 15 -5.05 19.86 25.46
CA LEU A 15 -4.33 18.61 25.53
C LEU A 15 -4.51 17.76 24.25
N SER A 16 -5.73 17.72 23.70
CA SER A 16 -6.02 17.01 22.44
C SER A 16 -5.25 17.62 21.27
N LEU A 17 -5.26 18.95 21.14
CA LEU A 17 -4.50 19.65 20.08
C LEU A 17 -2.99 19.46 20.24
N GLY A 18 -2.50 19.50 21.49
CA GLY A 18 -1.09 19.21 21.80
C GLY A 18 -0.69 17.79 21.42
N ALA A 19 -1.53 16.80 21.73
CA ALA A 19 -1.30 15.41 21.38
C ALA A 19 -1.29 15.19 19.85
N ILE A 20 -2.26 15.77 19.11
CA ILE A 20 -2.31 15.72 17.65
C ILE A 20 -1.03 16.35 17.07
N GLY A 21 -0.63 17.51 17.57
CA GLY A 21 0.59 18.20 17.12
C GLY A 21 1.85 17.36 17.35
N ALA A 22 2.00 16.77 18.55
CA ALA A 22 3.15 15.95 18.92
C ALA A 22 3.25 14.68 18.06
N VAL A 23 2.12 13.99 17.86
CA VAL A 23 2.09 12.76 17.03
C VAL A 23 2.43 13.08 15.57
N TRP A 24 1.85 14.12 14.99
CA TRP A 24 2.16 14.50 13.60
C TRP A 24 3.59 14.99 13.43
N TRP A 25 4.14 15.71 14.40
CA TRP A 25 5.55 16.10 14.41
C TRP A 25 6.46 14.87 14.41
N TRP A 26 6.14 13.85 15.24
CA TRP A 26 6.88 12.58 15.28
C TRP A 26 6.74 11.77 13.98
N LEU A 27 5.53 11.59 13.45
CA LEU A 27 5.27 10.89 12.18
C LEU A 27 5.97 11.54 10.99
N ALA A 28 6.15 12.86 11.04
CA ALA A 28 6.81 13.65 10.01
C ALA A 28 8.32 13.73 10.17
N THR A 29 8.93 13.06 11.15
CA THR A 29 10.37 13.07 11.35
C THR A 29 11.08 12.51 10.10
N PRO A 30 11.99 13.27 9.47
CA PRO A 30 12.71 12.79 8.30
C PRO A 30 13.73 11.74 8.67
N ILE A 31 14.02 10.84 7.73
CA ILE A 31 15.18 9.96 7.88
C ILE A 31 16.45 10.63 7.37
N THR A 32 17.58 10.25 7.96
CA THR A 32 18.92 10.58 7.46
C THR A 32 19.48 9.35 6.75
N LEU A 33 19.95 9.52 5.52
CA LEU A 33 20.58 8.48 4.71
C LEU A 33 22.03 8.85 4.46
N ALA A 34 22.91 7.85 4.41
CA ALA A 34 24.32 8.05 4.07
C ALA A 34 24.51 8.49 2.62
N ARG A 35 23.62 8.06 1.75
CA ARG A 35 23.57 8.42 0.32
C ARG A 35 22.13 8.71 -0.09
N ALA A 36 21.91 9.69 -0.97
CA ALA A 36 20.59 9.91 -1.57
C ALA A 36 20.19 8.70 -2.44
N PRO A 37 18.92 8.29 -2.46
CA PRO A 37 18.44 7.25 -3.37
C PRO A 37 18.69 7.58 -4.84
N ILE A 38 18.62 8.88 -5.17
CA ILE A 38 18.97 9.44 -6.47
C ILE A 38 20.01 10.53 -6.19
N ASP A 39 21.24 10.29 -6.64
CA ASP A 39 22.35 11.20 -6.48
C ASP A 39 22.50 12.03 -7.75
N PRO A 40 22.46 13.37 -7.68
CA PRO A 40 22.67 14.22 -8.86
C PRO A 40 24.02 14.03 -9.54
N ASN A 41 25.03 13.55 -8.78
CA ASN A 41 26.41 13.37 -9.26
C ASN A 41 26.75 11.91 -9.62
N ALA A 42 25.81 10.97 -9.45
CA ALA A 42 26.04 9.56 -9.73
C ALA A 42 24.77 8.88 -10.22
N LYS A 43 24.71 8.66 -11.53
CA LYS A 43 23.58 7.98 -12.15
C LYS A 43 23.43 6.53 -11.67
N LEU A 44 22.21 6.02 -11.71
CA LEU A 44 21.89 4.62 -11.50
C LEU A 44 22.50 3.79 -12.63
N MET A 45 22.93 2.56 -12.32
CA MET A 45 23.48 1.65 -13.33
C MET A 45 22.43 1.26 -14.37
N CYS A 46 21.23 0.83 -13.89
CA CYS A 46 20.09 0.52 -14.73
C CYS A 46 18.79 0.59 -13.89
N VAL A 47 17.66 0.85 -14.56
CA VAL A 47 16.35 0.85 -13.93
C VAL A 47 15.31 0.20 -14.84
N SER A 48 14.42 -0.61 -14.28
CA SER A 48 13.32 -1.21 -15.03
C SER A 48 12.36 -0.13 -15.54
N TYR A 49 12.05 -0.18 -16.82
CA TYR A 49 11.20 0.78 -17.51
C TYR A 49 9.97 0.11 -18.10
N ALA A 50 8.81 0.58 -17.67
CA ALA A 50 7.51 0.30 -18.26
C ALA A 50 6.75 1.63 -18.40
N PRO A 51 6.27 2.00 -19.61
CA PRO A 51 5.76 3.34 -19.90
C PRO A 51 4.31 3.57 -19.50
N PHE A 52 3.62 2.55 -19.00
CA PHE A 52 2.16 2.58 -18.81
C PHE A 52 1.72 3.64 -17.80
N ARG A 53 0.74 4.48 -18.17
CA ARG A 53 0.19 5.59 -17.40
C ARG A 53 -1.32 5.48 -17.24
N GLY A 54 -1.85 5.88 -16.10
CA GLY A 54 -3.31 5.92 -15.86
C GLY A 54 -3.97 4.57 -16.13
N ALA A 55 -4.84 4.51 -17.15
CA ALA A 55 -5.55 3.29 -17.56
C ALA A 55 -4.77 2.41 -18.57
N GLN A 56 -3.58 2.82 -18.99
CA GLN A 56 -2.75 1.98 -19.87
C GLN A 56 -2.26 0.75 -19.11
N THR A 57 -2.32 -0.41 -19.75
CA THR A 57 -1.89 -1.70 -19.16
C THR A 57 -1.35 -2.62 -20.25
N PRO A 58 -0.30 -3.41 -19.99
CA PRO A 58 0.18 -4.42 -20.93
C PRO A 58 -0.77 -5.61 -21.07
N LEU A 59 -1.76 -5.74 -20.19
CA LEU A 59 -2.71 -6.85 -20.18
C LEU A 59 -3.74 -6.73 -21.32
N LEU A 60 -3.95 -5.53 -21.85
CA LEU A 60 -4.85 -5.29 -22.98
C LEU A 60 -4.08 -5.26 -24.29
N ARG A 61 -4.43 -6.13 -25.24
CA ARG A 61 -3.82 -6.19 -26.58
C ARG A 61 -3.99 -4.89 -27.38
N THR A 62 -4.98 -4.08 -27.06
CA THR A 62 -5.26 -2.80 -27.70
C THR A 62 -4.42 -1.64 -27.18
N THR A 63 -3.68 -1.85 -26.08
CA THR A 63 -2.79 -0.82 -25.55
C THR A 63 -1.62 -0.62 -26.53
N HIS A 64 -1.44 0.60 -27.00
CA HIS A 64 -0.28 1.03 -27.75
C HIS A 64 0.29 2.28 -27.09
N ILE A 65 1.61 2.34 -26.96
CA ILE A 65 2.30 3.49 -26.37
C ILE A 65 2.94 4.29 -27.50
N GLU A 66 2.55 5.54 -27.58
CA GLU A 66 3.04 6.45 -28.61
C GLU A 66 4.51 6.80 -28.40
N PRO A 67 5.29 6.99 -29.48
CA PRO A 67 6.73 7.28 -29.39
C PRO A 67 7.05 8.54 -28.58
N GLU A 68 6.19 9.56 -28.62
CA GLU A 68 6.37 10.81 -27.88
C GLU A 68 6.30 10.58 -26.36
N GLN A 69 5.46 9.64 -25.90
CA GLN A 69 5.40 9.27 -24.49
C GLN A 69 6.70 8.58 -24.05
N ILE A 70 7.21 7.66 -24.87
CA ILE A 70 8.47 6.96 -24.58
C ILE A 70 9.65 7.94 -24.63
N GLU A 71 9.70 8.83 -25.61
CA GLU A 71 10.75 9.85 -25.74
C GLU A 71 10.80 10.78 -24.53
N ALA A 72 9.65 11.26 -24.09
CA ALA A 72 9.55 12.09 -22.87
C ALA A 72 10.03 11.35 -21.61
N ASP A 73 9.67 10.07 -21.47
CA ASP A 73 10.11 9.24 -20.35
C ASP A 73 11.61 9.01 -20.37
N LEU A 74 12.17 8.62 -21.51
CA LEU A 74 13.60 8.35 -21.65
C LEU A 74 14.44 9.62 -21.47
N ALA A 75 13.97 10.77 -21.95
CA ALA A 75 14.63 12.07 -21.70
C ALA A 75 14.65 12.44 -20.19
N GLN A 76 13.61 12.06 -19.44
CA GLN A 76 13.61 12.22 -17.99
C GLN A 76 14.56 11.22 -17.31
N LEU A 77 14.53 9.95 -17.72
CA LEU A 77 15.37 8.89 -17.15
C LEU A 77 16.85 9.10 -17.42
N ALA A 78 17.23 9.63 -18.57
CA ALA A 78 18.62 9.96 -18.92
C ALA A 78 19.31 10.91 -17.92
N LYS A 79 18.53 11.64 -17.12
CA LYS A 79 19.07 12.50 -16.06
C LYS A 79 19.50 11.73 -14.82
N ILE A 80 18.97 10.53 -14.59
CA ILE A 80 19.16 9.75 -13.35
C ILE A 80 19.76 8.37 -13.57
N THR A 81 19.80 7.87 -14.80
CA THR A 81 20.36 6.54 -15.12
C THR A 81 21.08 6.55 -16.45
N ASP A 82 21.97 5.58 -16.66
CA ASP A 82 22.65 5.35 -17.94
C ASP A 82 22.03 4.19 -18.76
N CYS A 83 21.09 3.45 -18.15
CA CYS A 83 20.48 2.27 -18.74
C CYS A 83 19.03 2.11 -18.32
N VAL A 84 18.19 1.59 -19.23
CA VAL A 84 16.84 1.11 -18.94
C VAL A 84 16.73 -0.37 -19.29
N ARG A 85 15.98 -1.12 -18.47
CA ARG A 85 15.60 -2.50 -18.75
C ARG A 85 14.12 -2.55 -19.13
N THR A 86 13.79 -3.13 -20.29
CA THR A 86 12.43 -3.45 -20.71
C THR A 86 12.10 -4.91 -20.43
N TYR A 87 10.79 -5.26 -20.49
CA TYR A 87 10.30 -6.62 -20.26
C TYR A 87 9.78 -7.28 -21.54
N SER A 88 9.37 -6.47 -22.50
CA SER A 88 8.74 -6.88 -23.75
C SER A 88 9.04 -5.87 -24.85
N ILE A 89 8.73 -6.25 -26.07
CA ILE A 89 8.76 -5.37 -27.26
C ILE A 89 7.35 -5.14 -27.82
N GLU A 90 6.29 -5.65 -27.14
CA GLU A 90 4.89 -5.39 -27.51
C GLU A 90 4.47 -3.98 -27.10
N ASN A 91 3.25 -3.61 -27.46
CA ASN A 91 2.61 -2.35 -27.07
C ASN A 91 3.37 -1.07 -27.53
N GLY A 92 4.20 -1.15 -28.58
CA GLY A 92 5.02 -0.03 -29.05
C GLY A 92 6.42 0.03 -28.39
N LEU A 93 6.78 -0.93 -27.53
CA LEU A 93 8.09 -0.96 -26.86
C LEU A 93 9.26 -1.37 -27.78
N ASP A 94 8.99 -1.87 -28.97
CA ASP A 94 9.97 -2.07 -30.05
C ASP A 94 10.66 -0.77 -30.49
N GLN A 95 10.06 0.39 -30.19
CA GLN A 95 10.62 1.73 -30.45
C GLN A 95 11.66 2.17 -29.40
N VAL A 96 11.70 1.51 -28.23
CA VAL A 96 12.58 1.91 -27.11
C VAL A 96 14.05 1.98 -27.51
N PRO A 97 14.65 1.03 -28.24
CA PRO A 97 16.07 1.13 -28.63
C PRO A 97 16.39 2.37 -29.47
N ALA A 98 15.54 2.70 -30.45
CA ALA A 98 15.73 3.88 -31.29
C ALA A 98 15.63 5.20 -30.49
N LEU A 99 14.67 5.30 -29.57
CA LEU A 99 14.46 6.48 -28.74
C LEU A 99 15.53 6.58 -27.63
N ALA A 100 15.97 5.45 -27.08
CA ALA A 100 17.06 5.38 -26.11
C ALA A 100 18.40 5.86 -26.72
N ALA A 101 18.67 5.52 -28.00
CA ALA A 101 19.82 6.04 -28.74
C ALA A 101 19.85 7.57 -28.76
N LYS A 102 18.69 8.21 -29.01
CA LYS A 102 18.57 9.69 -28.98
C LYS A 102 18.81 10.27 -27.59
N ALA A 103 18.39 9.56 -26.55
CA ALA A 103 18.55 9.97 -25.17
C ALA A 103 19.93 9.63 -24.57
N GLY A 104 20.79 8.93 -25.29
CA GLY A 104 22.11 8.48 -24.82
C GLY A 104 22.06 7.37 -23.79
N LEU A 105 20.98 6.57 -23.78
CA LEU A 105 20.77 5.46 -22.85
C LEU A 105 21.13 4.12 -23.47
N LYS A 106 21.65 3.20 -22.67
CA LYS A 106 21.74 1.77 -23.01
C LYS A 106 20.41 1.07 -22.67
N VAL A 107 20.16 -0.07 -23.32
CA VAL A 107 18.95 -0.87 -23.13
C VAL A 107 19.35 -2.31 -22.81
N ILE A 108 18.85 -2.84 -21.69
CA ILE A 108 18.71 -4.27 -21.44
C ILE A 108 17.34 -4.67 -21.99
N GLN A 109 17.32 -5.28 -23.17
CA GLN A 109 16.08 -5.56 -23.89
C GLN A 109 15.46 -6.87 -23.43
N GLY A 110 14.24 -6.82 -22.90
CA GLY A 110 13.47 -8.00 -22.55
C GLY A 110 12.70 -8.58 -23.73
N ILE A 111 12.59 -9.90 -23.74
CA ILE A 111 11.71 -10.70 -24.59
C ILE A 111 10.71 -11.37 -23.66
N TRP A 112 9.44 -11.03 -23.76
CA TRP A 112 8.42 -11.70 -22.95
C TRP A 112 8.10 -13.06 -23.54
N LEU A 113 8.41 -14.12 -22.81
CA LEU A 113 8.05 -15.49 -23.18
C LEU A 113 6.88 -15.96 -22.30
N GLY A 114 5.92 -16.60 -22.93
CA GLY A 114 4.75 -17.19 -22.29
C GLY A 114 4.39 -18.53 -22.93
N SER A 115 3.20 -19.05 -22.62
CA SER A 115 2.67 -20.28 -23.20
C SER A 115 2.28 -20.17 -24.68
N ASP A 116 2.08 -18.94 -25.20
CA ASP A 116 1.72 -18.69 -26.61
C ASP A 116 2.98 -18.71 -27.50
N ARG A 117 3.17 -19.84 -28.18
CA ARG A 117 4.34 -20.07 -29.06
C ARG A 117 4.44 -19.07 -30.21
N LEU A 118 3.33 -18.65 -30.80
CA LEU A 118 3.36 -17.71 -31.93
C LEU A 118 3.80 -16.32 -31.48
N LYS A 119 3.31 -15.87 -30.33
CA LYS A 119 3.77 -14.64 -29.70
C LYS A 119 5.26 -14.68 -29.37
N ASN A 120 5.71 -15.79 -28.78
CA ASN A 120 7.13 -15.97 -28.46
C ASN A 120 8.01 -15.82 -29.72
N LEU A 121 7.65 -16.48 -30.82
CA LEU A 121 8.39 -16.39 -32.08
C LEU A 121 8.41 -14.95 -32.64
N ALA A 122 7.29 -14.25 -32.59
CA ALA A 122 7.22 -12.85 -33.03
C ALA A 122 8.13 -11.94 -32.19
N GLN A 123 8.08 -12.05 -30.86
CA GLN A 123 8.96 -11.28 -29.99
C GLN A 123 10.44 -11.60 -30.22
N ILE A 124 10.79 -12.87 -30.34
CA ILE A 124 12.18 -13.30 -30.62
C ILE A 124 12.67 -12.71 -31.94
N SER A 125 11.89 -12.85 -33.03
CA SER A 125 12.26 -12.32 -34.36
C SER A 125 12.48 -10.81 -34.31
N THR A 126 11.59 -10.07 -33.67
CA THR A 126 11.72 -8.62 -33.53
C THR A 126 12.93 -8.24 -32.68
N ALA A 127 13.16 -8.89 -31.56
CA ALA A 127 14.31 -8.61 -30.68
C ALA A 127 15.65 -8.87 -31.41
N VAL A 128 15.77 -9.99 -32.14
CA VAL A 128 16.95 -10.30 -32.95
C VAL A 128 17.18 -9.25 -34.04
N SER A 129 16.12 -8.75 -34.67
CA SER A 129 16.23 -7.65 -35.65
C SER A 129 16.71 -6.35 -35.00
N LEU A 130 16.16 -5.99 -33.84
CA LEU A 130 16.53 -4.77 -33.10
C LEU A 130 17.99 -4.80 -32.63
N THR A 131 18.54 -5.95 -32.22
CA THR A 131 19.96 -6.04 -31.84
C THR A 131 20.90 -5.78 -33.04
N LYS A 132 20.49 -6.15 -34.26
CA LYS A 132 21.25 -5.86 -35.48
C LYS A 132 21.14 -4.39 -35.90
N GLN A 133 20.01 -3.75 -35.62
CA GLN A 133 19.79 -2.33 -35.95
C GLN A 133 20.44 -1.38 -34.94
N PHE A 134 20.48 -1.77 -33.66
CA PHE A 134 20.97 -0.92 -32.57
C PHE A 134 22.04 -1.63 -31.71
N PRO A 135 23.14 -2.14 -32.30
CA PRO A 135 24.14 -2.94 -31.57
C PRO A 135 24.87 -2.14 -30.49
N GLU A 136 24.99 -0.82 -30.66
CA GLU A 136 25.62 0.07 -29.67
C GLU A 136 24.68 0.51 -28.57
N VAL A 137 23.37 0.26 -28.67
CA VAL A 137 22.35 0.68 -27.72
C VAL A 137 21.90 -0.49 -26.86
N ILE A 138 21.57 -1.63 -27.49
CA ILE A 138 21.15 -2.84 -26.78
C ILE A 138 22.38 -3.50 -26.19
N SER A 139 22.55 -3.41 -24.89
CA SER A 139 23.70 -3.95 -24.15
C SER A 139 23.59 -5.45 -23.88
N SER A 140 22.38 -5.99 -23.80
CA SER A 140 22.10 -7.41 -23.59
C SER A 140 20.62 -7.74 -23.83
N LEU A 141 20.32 -9.04 -24.07
CA LEU A 141 18.96 -9.57 -24.15
C LEU A 141 18.61 -10.39 -22.92
N VAL A 142 17.43 -10.14 -22.36
CA VAL A 142 16.79 -11.00 -21.34
C VAL A 142 15.75 -11.86 -22.04
N VAL A 143 16.04 -13.14 -22.23
CA VAL A 143 15.17 -14.09 -22.95
C VAL A 143 14.26 -14.78 -21.94
N GLY A 144 13.10 -14.18 -21.70
CA GLY A 144 12.13 -14.60 -20.69
C GLY A 144 12.35 -13.94 -19.32
N ASN A 145 11.25 -13.53 -18.71
CA ASN A 145 11.16 -13.01 -17.34
C ASN A 145 10.26 -13.88 -16.52
N GLU A 146 10.80 -14.54 -15.48
CA GLU A 146 10.05 -15.38 -14.54
C GLU A 146 9.19 -16.48 -15.19
N VAL A 147 9.64 -17.00 -16.33
CA VAL A 147 8.89 -18.03 -17.08
C VAL A 147 8.70 -19.29 -16.26
N LEU A 148 9.73 -19.70 -15.49
CA LEU A 148 9.68 -20.87 -14.64
C LEU A 148 8.87 -20.61 -13.36
N LEU A 149 8.97 -19.42 -12.78
CA LEU A 149 8.12 -18.99 -11.66
C LEU A 149 6.64 -19.03 -12.05
N ARG A 150 6.29 -18.56 -13.25
CA ARG A 150 4.91 -18.58 -13.77
C ARG A 150 4.46 -19.97 -14.26
N GLY A 151 5.38 -20.95 -14.33
CA GLY A 151 5.06 -22.32 -14.79
C GLY A 151 4.64 -22.42 -16.25
N GLU A 152 5.07 -21.48 -17.09
CA GLU A 152 4.62 -21.38 -18.50
C GLU A 152 5.39 -22.25 -19.47
N MET A 153 6.59 -22.70 -19.11
CA MET A 153 7.43 -23.61 -19.91
C MET A 153 8.21 -24.58 -19.04
N THR A 154 8.67 -25.67 -19.65
CA THR A 154 9.67 -26.54 -19.02
C THR A 154 11.07 -25.93 -19.08
N THR A 155 11.95 -26.33 -18.17
CA THR A 155 13.34 -25.86 -18.14
C THR A 155 14.08 -26.17 -19.44
N SER A 156 13.85 -27.36 -20.02
CA SER A 156 14.49 -27.79 -21.27
C SER A 156 14.03 -26.97 -22.48
N ASP A 157 12.73 -26.67 -22.59
CA ASP A 157 12.19 -25.84 -23.68
C ASP A 157 12.73 -24.41 -23.60
N LEU A 158 12.73 -23.84 -22.39
CA LEU A 158 13.29 -22.50 -22.16
C LEU A 158 14.77 -22.44 -22.50
N ALA A 159 15.57 -23.40 -22.04
CA ALA A 159 17.01 -23.50 -22.36
C ALA A 159 17.26 -23.64 -23.87
N ALA A 160 16.42 -24.40 -24.59
CA ALA A 160 16.51 -24.51 -26.03
C ALA A 160 16.22 -23.18 -26.74
N ILE A 161 15.20 -22.43 -26.31
CA ILE A 161 14.88 -21.11 -26.83
C ILE A 161 16.04 -20.13 -26.56
N ILE A 162 16.59 -20.09 -25.35
CA ILE A 162 17.70 -19.21 -24.99
C ILE A 162 18.92 -19.51 -25.90
N ARG A 163 19.30 -20.77 -26.05
CA ARG A 163 20.41 -21.18 -26.96
C ARG A 163 20.15 -20.77 -28.40
N SER A 164 18.92 -20.92 -28.89
CA SER A 164 18.52 -20.51 -30.23
C SER A 164 18.67 -18.99 -30.43
N VAL A 165 18.21 -18.17 -29.47
CA VAL A 165 18.38 -16.72 -29.53
C VAL A 165 19.85 -16.35 -29.48
N ARG A 166 20.61 -16.94 -28.55
CA ARG A 166 22.05 -16.69 -28.39
C ARG A 166 22.86 -16.94 -29.65
N SER A 167 22.51 -17.95 -30.46
CA SER A 167 23.18 -18.25 -31.72
C SER A 167 22.89 -17.22 -32.84
N GLN A 168 21.90 -16.34 -32.68
CA GLN A 168 21.47 -15.38 -33.71
C GLN A 168 21.89 -13.93 -33.41
N VAL A 169 22.47 -13.65 -32.22
CA VAL A 169 22.86 -12.30 -31.80
C VAL A 169 24.31 -12.24 -31.34
N THR A 170 24.89 -11.04 -31.35
CA THR A 170 26.25 -10.78 -30.86
C THR A 170 26.30 -10.18 -29.47
N VAL A 171 25.17 -9.68 -28.98
CA VAL A 171 25.04 -9.14 -27.62
C VAL A 171 24.87 -10.28 -26.61
N PRO A 172 25.35 -10.10 -25.36
CA PRO A 172 25.19 -11.10 -24.31
C PRO A 172 23.70 -11.43 -24.03
N VAL A 173 23.42 -12.71 -23.78
CA VAL A 173 22.08 -13.23 -23.54
C VAL A 173 21.97 -13.78 -22.11
N THR A 174 20.88 -13.44 -21.43
CA THR A 174 20.54 -13.95 -20.10
C THR A 174 19.08 -14.36 -20.01
N TYR A 175 18.73 -15.00 -18.91
CA TYR A 175 17.37 -15.26 -18.46
C TYR A 175 17.18 -14.62 -17.08
N ALA A 176 16.01 -14.09 -16.77
CA ALA A 176 15.72 -13.45 -15.49
C ALA A 176 14.64 -14.19 -14.73
N ASP A 177 14.94 -14.57 -13.49
CA ASP A 177 13.98 -15.21 -12.58
C ASP A 177 14.38 -14.98 -11.11
N VAL A 178 13.49 -15.28 -10.17
CA VAL A 178 13.80 -15.28 -8.75
C VAL A 178 14.91 -16.31 -8.45
N TRP A 179 15.72 -15.99 -7.48
CA TRP A 179 16.97 -16.73 -7.22
C TRP A 179 16.75 -18.22 -6.91
N GLU A 180 15.62 -18.61 -6.28
CA GLU A 180 15.29 -20.00 -5.99
C GLU A 180 15.09 -20.84 -7.27
N TYR A 181 14.47 -20.23 -8.29
CA TYR A 181 14.24 -20.95 -9.56
C TYR A 181 15.54 -21.20 -10.31
N TRP A 182 16.51 -20.29 -10.20
CA TRP A 182 17.86 -20.55 -10.69
C TRP A 182 18.49 -21.76 -10.00
N LEU A 183 18.39 -21.86 -8.66
CA LEU A 183 18.97 -22.98 -7.92
C LEU A 183 18.31 -24.31 -8.23
N ARG A 184 17.00 -24.31 -8.53
CA ARG A 184 16.23 -25.50 -8.90
C ARG A 184 16.47 -25.95 -10.35
N ASN A 185 16.83 -25.02 -11.27
CA ASN A 185 16.88 -25.24 -12.71
C ASN A 185 18.28 -24.95 -13.28
N ARG A 186 19.28 -25.68 -12.80
CA ARG A 186 20.70 -25.47 -13.14
C ARG A 186 21.02 -25.64 -14.63
N GLU A 187 20.19 -26.31 -15.41
CA GLU A 187 20.33 -26.49 -16.85
C GLU A 187 20.37 -25.15 -17.62
N ILE A 188 19.69 -24.11 -17.10
CA ILE A 188 19.68 -22.76 -17.70
C ILE A 188 21.07 -22.13 -17.69
N TYR A 189 21.93 -22.48 -16.72
CA TYR A 189 23.28 -21.90 -16.60
C TYR A 189 24.09 -22.02 -17.89
N GLU A 190 24.05 -23.18 -18.56
CA GLU A 190 24.80 -23.40 -19.80
C GLU A 190 24.22 -22.64 -21.01
N ALA A 191 22.96 -22.26 -20.95
CA ALA A 191 22.27 -21.58 -22.04
C ALA A 191 22.55 -20.07 -22.11
N VAL A 192 22.95 -19.45 -20.99
CA VAL A 192 23.13 -17.99 -20.85
C VAL A 192 24.59 -17.57 -20.85
N ASP A 193 24.88 -16.29 -21.12
CA ASP A 193 26.23 -15.71 -21.02
C ASP A 193 26.50 -15.20 -19.60
N PHE A 194 25.50 -14.65 -18.93
CA PHE A 194 25.53 -14.21 -17.52
C PHE A 194 24.20 -14.52 -16.83
N ILE A 195 24.17 -14.44 -15.51
CA ILE A 195 22.99 -14.79 -14.68
C ILE A 195 22.26 -13.52 -14.28
N THR A 196 20.93 -13.50 -14.44
CA THR A 196 20.09 -12.41 -13.94
C THR A 196 19.11 -12.94 -12.91
N ILE A 197 19.24 -12.46 -11.67
CA ILE A 197 18.42 -12.90 -10.54
C ILE A 197 17.53 -11.77 -10.01
N HIS A 198 16.32 -12.13 -9.56
CA HIS A 198 15.45 -11.23 -8.82
C HIS A 198 15.58 -11.52 -7.33
N ILE A 199 15.77 -10.48 -6.55
CA ILE A 199 15.81 -10.53 -5.09
C ILE A 199 14.94 -9.40 -4.56
N LEU A 200 13.74 -9.74 -4.13
CA LEU A 200 12.71 -8.80 -3.70
C LEU A 200 12.37 -9.04 -2.24
N PRO A 201 13.10 -8.43 -1.28
CA PRO A 201 12.99 -8.74 0.15
C PRO A 201 11.57 -8.61 0.73
N TYR A 202 10.75 -7.76 0.14
CA TYR A 202 9.33 -7.63 0.51
C TYR A 202 8.50 -8.84 0.04
N TRP A 203 8.82 -9.43 -1.12
CA TRP A 203 8.08 -10.55 -1.73
C TRP A 203 8.59 -11.93 -1.34
N GLU A 204 9.70 -12.03 -0.59
CA GLU A 204 10.17 -13.32 -0.08
C GLU A 204 9.06 -14.10 0.63
N ASP A 205 9.13 -15.42 0.66
CA ASP A 205 8.20 -16.28 1.42
C ASP A 205 8.17 -15.89 2.90
N PHE A 206 9.35 -15.52 3.44
CA PHE A 206 9.51 -14.88 4.73
C PHE A 206 9.93 -13.42 4.53
N PRO A 207 8.96 -12.46 4.51
CA PRO A 207 9.26 -11.07 4.20
C PRO A 207 10.31 -10.46 5.12
N ILE A 208 11.29 -9.80 4.53
CA ILE A 208 12.43 -9.21 5.25
C ILE A 208 12.09 -7.77 5.66
N ARG A 209 12.39 -7.39 6.90
CA ARG A 209 12.23 -5.98 7.33
C ARG A 209 13.16 -5.06 6.53
N ALA A 210 12.70 -3.86 6.18
CA ALA A 210 13.44 -2.91 5.35
C ALA A 210 14.88 -2.67 5.81
N ARG A 211 15.12 -2.60 7.13
CA ARG A 211 16.46 -2.41 7.72
C ARG A 211 17.46 -3.55 7.46
N TYR A 212 16.98 -4.71 7.02
CA TYR A 212 17.81 -5.87 6.72
C TYR A 212 17.79 -6.22 5.22
N ALA A 213 17.03 -5.46 4.41
CA ALA A 213 16.82 -5.78 3.01
C ALA A 213 18.11 -5.79 2.19
N ALA A 214 18.96 -4.79 2.35
CA ALA A 214 20.25 -4.73 1.64
C ALA A 214 21.20 -5.87 2.05
N ALA A 215 21.26 -6.24 3.32
CA ALA A 215 22.05 -7.37 3.79
C ALA A 215 21.55 -8.70 3.23
N HIS A 216 20.22 -8.88 3.16
CA HIS A 216 19.61 -10.06 2.55
C HIS A 216 19.92 -10.15 1.03
N VAL A 217 19.83 -9.04 0.32
CA VAL A 217 20.20 -8.98 -1.10
C VAL A 217 21.65 -9.43 -1.32
N ASP A 218 22.58 -8.98 -0.48
CA ASP A 218 23.98 -9.36 -0.59
C ASP A 218 24.24 -10.83 -0.21
N GLU A 219 23.55 -11.33 0.80
CA GLU A 219 23.62 -12.74 1.21
C GLU A 219 23.19 -13.66 0.05
N ILE A 220 22.04 -13.38 -0.56
CA ILE A 220 21.54 -14.15 -1.70
C ILE A 220 22.48 -14.04 -2.88
N ARG A 221 22.97 -12.84 -3.22
CA ARG A 221 23.95 -12.62 -4.28
C ARG A 221 25.20 -13.48 -4.07
N LYS A 222 25.77 -13.48 -2.87
CA LYS A 222 26.95 -14.28 -2.53
C LYS A 222 26.66 -15.78 -2.61
N ARG A 223 25.51 -16.22 -2.14
CA ARG A 223 25.04 -17.61 -2.27
C ARG A 223 24.97 -18.03 -3.75
N MET A 224 24.43 -17.17 -4.61
CA MET A 224 24.35 -17.42 -6.04
C MET A 224 25.73 -17.46 -6.70
N ALA A 225 26.67 -16.59 -6.30
CA ALA A 225 28.03 -16.60 -6.79
C ALA A 225 28.78 -17.90 -6.45
N VAL A 226 28.53 -18.47 -5.28
CA VAL A 226 29.06 -19.79 -4.89
C VAL A 226 28.42 -20.91 -5.70
N ALA A 227 27.10 -20.84 -5.94
CA ALA A 227 26.37 -21.87 -6.68
C ALA A 227 26.71 -21.89 -8.19
N TYR A 228 27.10 -20.74 -8.74
CA TYR A 228 27.34 -20.52 -10.17
C TYR A 228 28.67 -19.79 -10.42
N PRO A 229 29.80 -20.45 -10.14
CA PRO A 229 31.11 -19.83 -10.36
C PRO A 229 31.36 -19.63 -11.88
N GLY A 230 32.08 -18.57 -12.20
CA GLY A 230 32.55 -18.32 -13.57
C GLY A 230 31.61 -17.48 -14.46
N LYS A 231 30.43 -17.12 -14.00
CA LYS A 231 29.55 -16.16 -14.72
C LYS A 231 29.23 -14.95 -13.84
N GLU A 232 29.16 -13.79 -14.48
CA GLU A 232 28.71 -12.57 -13.83
C GLU A 232 27.25 -12.69 -13.37
N ILE A 233 26.94 -12.10 -12.22
CA ILE A 233 25.58 -12.04 -11.70
C ILE A 233 25.09 -10.59 -11.75
N LEU A 234 24.01 -10.37 -12.50
CA LEU A 234 23.22 -9.14 -12.48
C LEU A 234 22.04 -9.34 -11.52
N ILE A 235 21.89 -8.46 -10.54
CA ILE A 235 20.62 -8.36 -9.83
C ILE A 235 19.64 -7.66 -10.76
N GLY A 236 18.73 -8.43 -11.37
CA GLY A 236 17.80 -7.97 -12.40
C GLY A 236 16.62 -7.21 -11.85
N GLU A 237 16.19 -7.55 -10.62
CA GLU A 237 15.17 -6.82 -9.90
C GLU A 237 15.50 -6.80 -8.43
N THR A 238 15.53 -5.60 -7.86
CA THR A 238 15.54 -5.36 -6.42
C THR A 238 15.01 -3.95 -6.14
N GLY A 239 14.43 -3.76 -4.96
CA GLY A 239 13.82 -2.51 -4.56
C GLY A 239 12.91 -2.69 -3.35
N TRP A 240 12.01 -1.70 -3.15
CA TRP A 240 11.06 -1.70 -2.05
C TRP A 240 9.81 -0.89 -2.41
N PRO A 241 8.61 -1.30 -1.99
CA PRO A 241 7.40 -0.53 -2.26
C PRO A 241 7.28 0.67 -1.30
N SER A 242 6.74 1.78 -1.81
CA SER A 242 6.53 2.99 -0.99
C SER A 242 5.17 3.05 -0.31
N GLU A 243 4.19 2.32 -0.81
CA GLU A 243 2.81 2.33 -0.30
C GLU A 243 2.22 0.91 -0.29
N GLY A 244 1.16 0.72 0.48
CA GLY A 244 0.39 -0.51 0.57
C GLY A 244 0.51 -1.24 1.90
N ARG A 245 0.04 -2.49 1.92
CA ARG A 245 -0.04 -3.30 3.13
C ARG A 245 1.32 -3.79 3.64
N MET A 246 1.41 -3.93 4.93
CA MET A 246 2.53 -4.62 5.59
C MET A 246 2.41 -6.15 5.42
N ARG A 247 3.55 -6.84 5.20
CA ARG A 247 3.66 -8.30 5.23
C ARG A 247 4.64 -8.70 6.33
N ALA A 248 4.19 -9.44 7.33
CA ALA A 248 4.98 -9.70 8.54
C ALA A 248 5.67 -8.40 9.04
N GLY A 249 7.00 -8.35 9.12
CA GLY A 249 7.74 -7.13 9.49
C GLY A 249 8.10 -6.19 8.33
N ALA A 250 7.75 -6.51 7.09
CA ALA A 250 8.07 -5.74 5.89
C ALA A 250 7.02 -4.66 5.65
N LEU A 251 7.31 -3.42 6.04
CA LEU A 251 6.43 -2.26 5.92
C LEU A 251 6.75 -1.45 4.67
N PRO A 252 5.83 -1.37 3.68
CA PRO A 252 5.89 -0.38 2.62
C PRO A 252 5.82 1.03 3.19
N SER A 253 6.75 1.88 2.80
CA SER A 253 6.70 3.31 3.12
C SER A 253 7.76 4.07 2.32
N ARG A 254 7.53 5.37 2.11
CA ARG A 254 8.49 6.24 1.40
C ARG A 254 9.88 6.22 2.02
N THR A 255 9.97 6.26 3.35
CA THR A 255 11.24 6.23 4.06
C THR A 255 11.94 4.87 3.96
N ASN A 256 11.20 3.76 3.99
CA ASN A 256 11.77 2.43 3.81
C ASN A 256 12.20 2.18 2.36
N GLN A 257 11.43 2.63 1.37
CA GLN A 257 11.86 2.56 -0.04
C GLN A 257 13.18 3.32 -0.23
N ALA A 258 13.24 4.57 0.23
CA ALA A 258 14.44 5.39 0.12
C ALA A 258 15.65 4.75 0.81
N ARG A 259 15.46 4.18 2.01
CA ARG A 259 16.51 3.47 2.75
C ARG A 259 17.01 2.27 1.97
N VAL A 260 16.12 1.37 1.56
CA VAL A 260 16.49 0.11 0.89
C VAL A 260 17.21 0.41 -0.41
N VAL A 261 16.70 1.33 -1.23
CA VAL A 261 17.36 1.74 -2.47
C VAL A 261 18.74 2.33 -2.21
N SER A 262 18.86 3.26 -1.24
CA SER A 262 20.13 3.87 -0.86
C SER A 262 21.17 2.84 -0.40
N GLU A 263 20.77 1.94 0.50
CA GLU A 263 21.67 0.92 1.08
C GLU A 263 22.09 -0.12 0.02
N ILE A 264 21.19 -0.54 -0.88
CA ILE A 264 21.54 -1.46 -1.99
C ILE A 264 22.52 -0.79 -2.96
N LEU A 265 22.31 0.47 -3.34
CA LEU A 265 23.20 1.18 -4.24
C LEU A 265 24.59 1.43 -3.64
N ASP A 266 24.65 1.75 -2.36
CA ASP A 266 25.91 1.89 -1.64
C ASP A 266 26.66 0.55 -1.57
N LEU A 267 25.96 -0.53 -1.27
CA LEU A 267 26.50 -1.87 -1.25
C LEU A 267 27.01 -2.31 -2.64
N ALA A 268 26.20 -2.07 -3.69
CA ALA A 268 26.58 -2.38 -5.06
C ALA A 268 27.88 -1.67 -5.49
N LYS A 269 28.04 -0.41 -5.08
CA LYS A 269 29.25 0.35 -5.32
C LYS A 269 30.47 -0.20 -4.56
N ARG A 270 30.30 -0.54 -3.27
CA ARG A 270 31.41 -1.06 -2.43
C ARG A 270 31.85 -2.46 -2.82
N GLU A 271 30.90 -3.35 -3.13
CA GLU A 271 31.16 -4.75 -3.49
C GLU A 271 31.33 -4.96 -5.00
N ASN A 272 31.23 -3.90 -5.80
CA ASN A 272 31.38 -3.89 -7.25
C ASN A 272 30.51 -4.92 -7.96
N PHE A 273 29.19 -4.89 -7.74
CA PHE A 273 28.24 -5.72 -8.48
C PHE A 273 27.20 -4.91 -9.22
N ARG A 274 26.62 -5.51 -10.24
CA ARG A 274 25.61 -4.85 -11.08
C ARG A 274 24.21 -5.02 -10.52
N VAL A 275 23.46 -3.92 -10.54
CA VAL A 275 22.07 -3.88 -10.06
C VAL A 275 21.19 -3.09 -11.02
N ASN A 276 20.02 -3.64 -11.31
CA ASN A 276 18.91 -2.96 -11.95
C ASN A 276 17.80 -2.79 -10.89
N LEU A 277 17.39 -1.55 -10.64
CA LEU A 277 16.34 -1.26 -9.67
C LEU A 277 14.94 -1.45 -10.29
N ILE A 278 14.07 -2.07 -9.56
CA ILE A 278 12.64 -2.05 -9.85
C ILE A 278 11.98 -0.96 -9.00
N GLU A 279 11.34 0.12 -9.59
CA GLU A 279 11.33 0.42 -10.99
C GLU A 279 11.34 1.95 -11.23
N ALA A 280 11.43 2.39 -12.47
CA ALA A 280 11.52 3.82 -12.82
C ALA A 280 10.26 4.58 -12.38
N TYR A 281 9.10 4.14 -12.82
CA TYR A 281 7.82 4.78 -12.57
C TYR A 281 6.88 3.84 -11.82
N ASP A 282 6.04 4.39 -10.94
CA ASP A 282 4.92 3.65 -10.39
C ASP A 282 4.04 3.07 -11.51
N GLN A 283 3.52 1.86 -11.29
CA GLN A 283 2.76 1.10 -12.28
C GLN A 283 1.32 0.84 -11.79
N PRO A 284 0.37 1.77 -12.01
CA PRO A 284 -1.00 1.63 -11.50
C PRO A 284 -1.69 0.32 -11.90
N TRP A 285 -1.41 -0.21 -13.10
CA TRP A 285 -2.00 -1.45 -13.61
C TRP A 285 -1.63 -2.69 -12.78
N LYS A 286 -0.43 -2.71 -12.16
CA LYS A 286 -0.02 -3.84 -11.31
C LYS A 286 -0.90 -4.00 -10.07
N ARG A 287 -1.63 -2.95 -9.67
CA ARG A 287 -2.55 -3.01 -8.52
C ARG A 287 -3.67 -4.02 -8.70
N GLU A 288 -4.06 -4.33 -9.93
CA GLU A 288 -5.04 -5.37 -10.24
C GLU A 288 -4.54 -6.77 -9.87
N LEU A 289 -3.24 -7.02 -10.01
CA LEU A 289 -2.62 -8.34 -9.82
C LEU A 289 -1.95 -8.50 -8.44
N GLU A 290 -1.46 -7.42 -7.85
CA GLU A 290 -0.58 -7.44 -6.68
C GLU A 290 -1.09 -6.54 -5.53
N GLY A 291 -2.31 -6.00 -5.65
CA GLY A 291 -2.85 -5.03 -4.72
C GLY A 291 -2.13 -3.69 -4.76
N THR A 292 -2.37 -2.85 -3.77
CA THR A 292 -1.79 -1.49 -3.71
C THR A 292 -0.27 -1.52 -3.84
N VAL A 293 0.38 -2.47 -3.18
CA VAL A 293 1.85 -2.61 -3.18
C VAL A 293 2.42 -2.68 -4.59
N GLY A 294 1.82 -3.45 -5.50
CA GLY A 294 2.31 -3.62 -6.87
C GLY A 294 2.42 -2.30 -7.65
N GLY A 295 1.58 -1.33 -7.30
CA GLY A 295 1.52 -0.03 -7.98
C GLY A 295 2.61 0.96 -7.61
N TYR A 296 3.37 0.76 -6.50
CA TYR A 296 4.18 1.82 -5.89
C TYR A 296 5.66 1.46 -5.68
N TRP A 297 6.27 0.77 -6.63
CA TRP A 297 7.71 0.45 -6.63
C TRP A 297 8.57 1.51 -7.31
N GLY A 298 7.97 2.43 -8.06
CA GLY A 298 8.65 3.46 -8.84
C GLY A 298 9.45 4.44 -7.98
N LEU A 299 10.55 4.94 -8.54
CA LEU A 299 11.31 6.07 -8.02
C LEU A 299 10.66 7.41 -8.40
N ILE A 300 9.84 7.38 -9.44
CA ILE A 300 9.07 8.50 -9.99
C ILE A 300 7.59 8.17 -9.87
N SER A 301 6.80 9.14 -9.37
CA SER A 301 5.34 9.02 -9.33
C SER A 301 4.77 8.92 -10.74
N SER A 302 3.85 7.98 -10.98
CA SER A 302 3.16 7.82 -12.26
C SER A 302 2.27 9.01 -12.62
N GLU A 303 1.63 9.60 -11.62
CA GLU A 303 0.67 10.71 -11.80
C GLU A 303 1.38 12.06 -11.97
N GLN A 304 2.28 12.38 -11.05
CA GLN A 304 2.96 13.68 -11.03
C GLN A 304 4.18 13.73 -11.95
N ARG A 305 4.67 12.59 -12.42
CA ARG A 305 5.91 12.44 -13.20
C ARG A 305 7.10 13.14 -12.51
N ALA A 306 7.09 13.14 -11.19
CA ALA A 306 8.11 13.77 -10.35
C ALA A 306 8.85 12.72 -9.51
N LEU A 307 10.13 12.97 -9.25
CA LEU A 307 10.94 12.16 -8.36
C LEU A 307 10.32 12.14 -6.96
N LYS A 308 10.16 10.96 -6.37
CA LYS A 308 9.68 10.81 -4.99
C LYS A 308 10.70 11.33 -3.96
N TYR A 309 11.97 11.35 -4.34
CA TYR A 309 13.10 11.71 -3.49
C TYR A 309 13.98 12.78 -4.17
N PRO A 310 13.49 14.03 -4.28
CA PRO A 310 14.32 15.12 -4.77
C PRO A 310 15.55 15.30 -3.85
N PRO A 311 16.75 15.54 -4.39
CA PRO A 311 18.01 15.57 -3.63
C PRO A 311 18.02 16.55 -2.45
N ASP A 312 17.36 17.68 -2.60
CA ASP A 312 17.38 18.78 -1.64
C ASP A 312 16.21 18.78 -0.64
N GLN A 313 15.42 17.70 -0.63
CA GLN A 313 14.25 17.64 0.24
C GLN A 313 14.38 16.54 1.30
N PRO A 314 13.92 16.80 2.55
CA PRO A 314 13.93 15.79 3.60
C PRO A 314 12.95 14.66 3.28
N ILE A 315 13.42 13.42 3.35
CA ILE A 315 12.60 12.23 3.06
C ILE A 315 11.74 11.90 4.27
N ARG A 316 10.42 11.91 4.08
CA ARG A 316 9.41 11.68 5.12
C ARG A 316 8.33 10.76 4.59
N ASN A 317 7.67 10.02 5.50
CA ASN A 317 6.49 9.21 5.14
C ASN A 317 5.29 10.09 4.79
N TYR A 318 5.15 11.24 5.46
CA TYR A 318 4.04 12.19 5.26
C TYR A 318 4.56 13.56 4.82
N PRO A 319 4.75 13.80 3.51
CA PRO A 319 5.23 15.11 3.02
C PRO A 319 4.27 16.26 3.34
N LEU A 320 2.98 15.99 3.36
CA LEU A 320 1.91 16.95 3.63
C LEU A 320 1.50 17.03 5.11
N TRP A 321 2.33 16.57 6.03
CA TRP A 321 2.02 16.43 7.46
C TRP A 321 1.44 17.68 8.14
N LYS A 322 1.83 18.89 7.71
CA LYS A 322 1.29 20.14 8.27
C LYS A 322 -0.20 20.31 7.95
N TRP A 323 -0.61 19.94 6.74
CA TRP A 323 -2.02 19.95 6.33
C TRP A 323 -2.82 18.84 7.03
N GLN A 324 -2.24 17.68 7.16
CA GLN A 324 -2.84 16.55 7.85
C GLN A 324 -3.03 16.85 9.35
N MET A 325 -2.03 17.43 9.99
CA MET A 325 -2.10 17.94 11.37
C MET A 325 -3.18 19.01 11.50
N GLY A 326 -3.18 20.03 10.62
CA GLY A 326 -4.15 21.12 10.66
C GLY A 326 -5.59 20.62 10.48
N GLY A 327 -5.84 19.72 9.54
CA GLY A 327 -7.13 19.06 9.35
C GLY A 327 -7.58 18.25 10.57
N GLY A 328 -6.66 17.52 11.19
CA GLY A 328 -6.92 16.78 12.42
C GLY A 328 -7.26 17.68 13.61
N MET A 329 -6.53 18.79 13.78
CA MET A 329 -6.82 19.81 14.81
C MET A 329 -8.19 20.45 14.57
N ALA A 330 -8.53 20.78 13.31
CA ALA A 330 -9.83 21.33 12.96
C ALA A 330 -10.96 20.35 13.30
N LEU A 331 -10.82 19.07 12.98
CA LEU A 331 -11.80 18.05 13.36
C LEU A 331 -11.96 17.97 14.89
N ALA A 332 -10.87 18.00 15.65
CA ALA A 332 -10.95 17.99 17.12
C ALA A 332 -11.71 19.20 17.66
N VAL A 333 -11.46 20.39 17.12
CA VAL A 333 -12.21 21.62 17.47
C VAL A 333 -13.70 21.47 17.16
N LEU A 334 -14.05 20.89 16.00
CA LEU A 334 -15.44 20.64 15.61
C LEU A 334 -16.12 19.65 16.57
N VAL A 335 -15.45 18.59 17.01
CA VAL A 335 -15.98 17.60 17.97
C VAL A 335 -16.26 18.26 19.33
N PHE A 336 -15.33 19.05 19.88
CA PHE A 336 -15.55 19.81 21.09
C PHE A 336 -16.64 20.89 20.92
N GLY A 337 -16.69 21.54 19.76
CA GLY A 337 -17.73 22.49 19.39
C GLY A 337 -19.12 21.86 19.37
N ALA A 338 -19.24 20.66 18.78
CA ALA A 338 -20.49 19.88 18.77
C ALA A 338 -20.95 19.55 20.21
N ALA A 339 -20.02 19.15 21.09
CA ALA A 339 -20.32 18.93 22.52
C ALA A 339 -20.86 20.21 23.20
N ALA A 340 -20.16 21.33 23.04
CA ALA A 340 -20.53 22.61 23.65
C ALA A 340 -21.87 23.14 23.12
N LEU A 341 -22.12 23.05 21.80
CA LEU A 341 -23.40 23.45 21.20
C LEU A 341 -24.57 22.60 21.64
N THR A 342 -24.36 21.29 21.83
CA THR A 342 -25.39 20.38 22.33
C THR A 342 -25.80 20.75 23.76
N LEU A 343 -24.83 21.08 24.62
CA LEU A 343 -25.08 21.45 26.01
C LEU A 343 -25.77 22.80 26.17
N ARG A 344 -25.48 23.79 25.29
CA ARG A 344 -26.20 25.09 25.32
C ARG A 344 -27.71 24.96 25.17
N ARG A 345 -28.19 23.87 24.58
CA ARG A 345 -29.60 23.61 24.33
C ARG A 345 -30.25 22.75 25.38
N ARG A 346 -29.54 22.36 26.46
CA ARG A 346 -30.03 21.46 27.49
C ARG A 346 -29.49 21.82 28.88
N PRO A 347 -30.32 21.80 29.92
CA PRO A 347 -29.92 22.12 31.28
C PRO A 347 -29.25 20.94 32.01
N TRP A 348 -28.36 20.21 31.35
CA TRP A 348 -27.68 19.03 31.92
C TRP A 348 -26.18 19.30 32.08
N THR A 349 -25.63 18.91 33.23
CA THR A 349 -24.21 19.00 33.52
C THR A 349 -23.55 17.64 33.28
N PRO A 350 -22.75 17.47 32.22
CA PRO A 350 -22.09 16.20 31.91
C PRO A 350 -21.06 15.87 32.99
N ARG A 351 -20.88 14.57 33.27
CA ARG A 351 -19.81 14.07 34.14
C ARG A 351 -18.44 14.24 33.48
N LEU A 352 -17.37 14.28 34.28
CA LEU A 352 -15.99 14.33 33.75
C LEU A 352 -15.70 13.22 32.73
N ALA A 353 -16.21 12.00 32.98
CA ALA A 353 -16.08 10.87 32.07
C ALA A 353 -16.60 11.17 30.63
N ALA A 354 -17.70 11.93 30.50
CA ALA A 354 -18.23 12.33 29.20
C ALA A 354 -17.25 13.27 28.46
N TRP A 355 -16.65 14.23 29.15
CA TRP A 355 -15.64 15.10 28.54
C TRP A 355 -14.35 14.37 28.20
N ILE A 356 -13.93 13.38 28.98
CA ILE A 356 -12.81 12.50 28.64
C ILE A 356 -13.13 11.69 27.38
N ALA A 357 -14.35 11.18 27.23
CA ALA A 357 -14.78 10.47 26.02
C ALA A 357 -14.79 11.39 24.78
N VAL A 358 -15.19 12.66 24.94
CA VAL A 358 -15.07 13.68 23.88
C VAL A 358 -13.61 13.86 23.50
N ALA A 359 -12.71 14.01 24.47
CA ALA A 359 -11.28 14.17 24.22
C ALA A 359 -10.66 12.95 23.52
N ILE A 360 -11.00 11.73 23.96
CA ILE A 360 -10.55 10.49 23.31
C ILE A 360 -11.02 10.44 21.86
N SER A 361 -12.32 10.69 21.61
CA SER A 361 -12.90 10.67 20.25
C SER A 361 -12.28 11.76 19.37
N ALA A 362 -12.09 12.97 19.88
CA ALA A 362 -11.50 14.08 19.15
C ALA A 362 -10.02 13.84 18.83
N THR A 363 -9.25 13.34 19.79
CA THR A 363 -7.81 13.09 19.64
C THR A 363 -7.55 11.93 18.67
N SER A 364 -8.25 10.79 18.85
CA SER A 364 -8.10 9.64 17.98
C SER A 364 -8.47 9.97 16.53
N ALA A 365 -9.63 10.60 16.31
CA ALA A 365 -10.06 11.01 14.98
C ALA A 365 -9.12 12.08 14.38
N GLY A 366 -8.68 13.05 15.19
CA GLY A 366 -7.78 14.10 14.73
C GLY A 366 -6.39 13.60 14.33
N ILE A 367 -5.82 12.63 15.04
CA ILE A 367 -4.55 12.00 14.67
C ILE A 367 -4.72 11.20 13.37
N LEU A 368 -5.77 10.39 13.29
CA LEU A 368 -5.93 9.39 12.24
C LEU A 368 -6.55 9.92 10.94
N LEU A 369 -7.16 11.12 10.96
CA LEU A 369 -7.78 11.72 9.76
C LEU A 369 -6.80 11.80 8.59
N GLY A 370 -5.60 12.33 8.84
CA GLY A 370 -4.60 12.46 7.78
C GLY A 370 -4.09 11.13 7.27
N VAL A 371 -3.91 10.13 8.16
CA VAL A 371 -3.52 8.77 7.79
C VAL A 371 -4.64 8.10 6.97
N ALA A 372 -5.89 8.23 7.40
CA ALA A 372 -7.03 7.65 6.69
C ALA A 372 -7.24 8.29 5.30
N ALA A 373 -7.01 9.59 5.17
CA ALA A 373 -7.08 10.30 3.89
C ALA A 373 -5.97 9.84 2.93
N ASP A 374 -4.73 9.70 3.40
CA ASP A 374 -3.63 9.14 2.60
C ASP A 374 -3.95 7.72 2.13
N LYS A 375 -4.38 6.85 3.05
CA LYS A 375 -4.77 5.48 2.71
C LYS A 375 -5.89 5.45 1.68
N MET A 376 -6.92 6.30 1.82
CA MET A 376 -7.96 6.41 0.80
C MET A 376 -7.39 6.77 -0.58
N VAL A 377 -6.45 7.70 -0.67
CA VAL A 377 -5.85 8.13 -1.95
C VAL A 377 -5.01 7.00 -2.56
N TYR A 378 -4.16 6.35 -1.78
CA TYR A 378 -3.23 5.34 -2.29
C TYR A 378 -3.87 3.94 -2.40
N GLU A 379 -4.79 3.57 -1.53
CA GLU A 379 -5.35 2.22 -1.45
C GLU A 379 -6.68 2.06 -2.21
N SER A 380 -7.35 3.15 -2.61
CA SER A 380 -8.54 3.05 -3.48
C SER A 380 -8.17 2.62 -4.89
N TYR A 381 -8.81 1.56 -5.39
CA TYR A 381 -8.66 1.09 -6.76
C TYR A 381 -10.03 0.80 -7.38
N GLY A 382 -10.26 1.34 -8.58
CA GLY A 382 -11.54 1.25 -9.24
C GLY A 382 -12.68 1.93 -8.46
N LEU A 383 -13.88 1.92 -9.01
CA LEU A 383 -15.05 2.56 -8.39
C LEU A 383 -15.38 1.97 -7.02
N GLY A 384 -15.32 0.65 -6.88
CA GLY A 384 -15.63 -0.05 -5.62
C GLY A 384 -14.67 0.35 -4.49
N GLY A 385 -13.37 0.45 -4.77
CA GLY A 385 -12.36 0.90 -3.81
C GLY A 385 -12.63 2.34 -3.35
N TRP A 386 -12.87 3.26 -4.27
CA TRP A 386 -13.18 4.65 -3.93
C TRP A 386 -14.47 4.79 -3.12
N LEU A 387 -15.52 4.02 -3.43
CA LEU A 387 -16.77 4.03 -2.66
C LEU A 387 -16.55 3.46 -1.25
N GLY A 388 -15.84 2.34 -1.12
CA GLY A 388 -15.59 1.69 0.17
C GLY A 388 -14.73 2.55 1.10
N TRP A 389 -13.56 2.98 0.62
CA TRP A 389 -12.66 3.85 1.40
C TRP A 389 -13.27 5.23 1.67
N GLY A 390 -13.99 5.81 0.70
CA GLY A 390 -14.69 7.08 0.87
C GLY A 390 -15.81 7.00 1.90
N ALA A 391 -16.64 5.95 1.85
CA ALA A 391 -17.69 5.73 2.84
C ALA A 391 -17.11 5.53 4.24
N LEU A 392 -15.99 4.80 4.36
CA LEU A 392 -15.33 4.59 5.64
C LEU A 392 -14.71 5.89 6.20
N LEU A 393 -14.10 6.72 5.35
CA LEU A 393 -13.58 8.03 5.76
C LEU A 393 -14.71 8.96 6.22
N VAL A 394 -15.82 9.00 5.48
CA VAL A 394 -17.01 9.78 5.86
C VAL A 394 -17.57 9.28 7.20
N ALA A 395 -17.66 7.97 7.40
CA ALA A 395 -18.07 7.38 8.66
C ALA A 395 -17.11 7.76 9.80
N GLY A 396 -15.80 7.76 9.56
CA GLY A 396 -14.76 8.16 10.50
C GLY A 396 -14.83 9.63 10.91
N ILE A 397 -15.27 10.52 10.02
CA ILE A 397 -15.51 11.95 10.34
C ILE A 397 -16.86 12.15 11.03
N ALA A 398 -17.90 11.49 10.58
CA ALA A 398 -19.27 11.65 11.10
C ALA A 398 -19.44 11.03 12.49
N SER A 399 -18.83 9.87 12.75
CA SER A 399 -18.99 9.12 14.01
C SER A 399 -18.62 9.96 15.24
N PRO A 400 -17.43 10.61 15.35
CA PRO A 400 -17.10 11.39 16.54
C PRO A 400 -18.07 12.56 16.77
N LEU A 401 -18.55 13.22 15.72
CA LEU A 401 -19.51 14.34 15.82
C LEU A 401 -20.88 13.86 16.33
N LEU A 402 -21.40 12.78 15.74
CA LEU A 402 -22.72 12.23 16.09
C LEU A 402 -22.71 11.53 17.44
N CYS A 403 -21.65 10.78 17.77
CA CYS A 403 -21.51 10.12 19.06
C CYS A 403 -21.40 11.14 20.20
N VAL A 404 -20.62 12.21 20.01
CA VAL A 404 -20.51 13.27 21.01
C VAL A 404 -21.84 14.01 21.20
N HIS A 405 -22.58 14.27 20.10
CA HIS A 405 -23.93 14.81 20.20
C HIS A 405 -24.87 13.88 20.99
N ALA A 406 -24.87 12.57 20.71
CA ALA A 406 -25.67 11.59 21.44
C ALA A 406 -25.27 11.51 22.93
N LEU A 407 -23.93 11.44 23.18
CA LEU A 407 -23.38 11.41 24.54
C LEU A 407 -23.82 12.61 25.37
N MET A 408 -23.68 13.83 24.84
CA MET A 408 -24.06 15.08 25.51
C MET A 408 -25.57 15.27 25.57
N SER A 409 -26.35 14.50 24.81
CA SER A 409 -27.81 14.46 24.89
C SER A 409 -28.34 13.36 25.80
N GLY A 410 -27.48 12.54 26.43
CA GLY A 410 -27.88 11.39 27.24
C GLY A 410 -28.55 10.26 26.43
N ARG A 411 -28.27 10.17 25.12
CA ARG A 411 -28.83 9.15 24.23
C ARG A 411 -27.89 7.97 24.09
N ALA A 412 -28.45 6.76 24.00
CA ALA A 412 -27.70 5.55 23.72
C ALA A 412 -27.38 5.43 22.20
N LEU A 413 -26.48 4.52 21.84
CA LEU A 413 -26.21 4.10 20.48
C LEU A 413 -27.45 3.34 19.96
N PRO A 414 -28.01 3.72 18.77
CA PRO A 414 -29.15 3.02 18.20
C PRO A 414 -28.77 1.59 17.77
N THR A 415 -29.74 0.67 17.86
CA THR A 415 -29.62 -0.68 17.31
C THR A 415 -30.02 -0.71 15.83
N PHE A 416 -29.65 -1.77 15.13
CA PHE A 416 -30.06 -1.98 13.72
C PHE A 416 -31.59 -2.11 13.60
N LEU A 417 -32.25 -2.71 14.59
CA LEU A 417 -33.70 -2.80 14.62
C LEU A 417 -34.36 -1.41 14.71
N GLU A 418 -33.83 -0.51 15.55
CA GLU A 418 -34.31 0.87 15.67
C GLU A 418 -34.05 1.73 14.42
N LEU A 419 -33.18 1.32 13.53
CA LEU A 419 -32.93 1.98 12.24
C LEU A 419 -33.72 1.34 11.10
N LEU A 420 -33.63 0.02 10.96
CA LEU A 420 -34.10 -0.74 9.77
C LEU A 420 -35.41 -1.49 10.03
N GLY A 421 -35.87 -1.57 11.28
CA GLY A 421 -37.07 -2.27 11.68
C GLY A 421 -38.39 -1.60 11.23
N PRO A 422 -39.55 -2.10 11.69
CA PRO A 422 -40.85 -1.51 11.44
C PRO A 422 -40.90 -0.04 11.88
N ARG A 423 -41.78 0.75 11.27
CA ARG A 423 -41.89 2.20 11.55
C ARG A 423 -42.14 2.52 13.02
N GLU A 424 -42.80 1.61 13.73
CA GLU A 424 -43.14 1.73 15.14
C GLU A 424 -41.90 1.70 16.04
N ASP A 425 -40.86 0.97 15.63
CA ASP A 425 -39.62 0.79 16.42
C ASP A 425 -38.52 1.80 16.03
N ARG A 426 -38.75 2.64 15.01
CA ARG A 426 -37.71 3.52 14.47
C ARG A 426 -37.41 4.73 15.34
N VAL A 427 -36.12 5.09 15.42
CA VAL A 427 -35.68 6.34 16.04
C VAL A 427 -36.30 7.56 15.37
N GLY A 428 -36.98 8.39 16.16
CA GLY A 428 -37.74 9.54 15.66
C GLY A 428 -36.92 10.81 15.39
N SER A 429 -35.59 10.81 15.58
CA SER A 429 -34.77 12.01 15.39
C SER A 429 -33.70 11.82 14.33
N VAL A 430 -33.54 12.83 13.45
CA VAL A 430 -32.52 12.82 12.37
C VAL A 430 -31.11 12.52 12.87
N PRO A 431 -30.59 13.12 13.96
CA PRO A 431 -29.26 12.79 14.46
C PRO A 431 -29.10 11.31 14.88
N ALA A 432 -30.14 10.70 15.46
CA ALA A 432 -30.10 9.28 15.85
C ALA A 432 -30.17 8.36 14.61
N MET A 433 -30.96 8.73 13.59
CA MET A 433 -30.99 8.00 12.32
C MET A 433 -29.62 8.05 11.61
N LEU A 434 -28.98 9.21 11.56
CA LEU A 434 -27.63 9.36 10.98
C LEU A 434 -26.59 8.56 11.76
N LEU A 435 -26.65 8.58 13.08
CA LEU A 435 -25.75 7.80 13.94
C LEU A 435 -25.91 6.30 13.70
N GLY A 436 -27.14 5.81 13.64
CA GLY A 436 -27.44 4.41 13.31
C GLY A 436 -26.97 4.04 11.90
N ALA A 437 -27.18 4.91 10.91
CA ALA A 437 -26.72 4.68 9.54
C ALA A 437 -25.18 4.58 9.47
N VAL A 438 -24.46 5.46 10.15
CA VAL A 438 -22.99 5.42 10.23
C VAL A 438 -22.51 4.14 10.92
N LEU A 439 -23.20 3.67 11.98
CA LEU A 439 -22.91 2.39 12.64
C LEU A 439 -23.11 1.20 11.68
N VAL A 440 -24.24 1.16 10.96
CA VAL A 440 -24.51 0.10 9.97
C VAL A 440 -23.44 0.07 8.87
N VAL A 441 -23.15 1.22 8.27
CA VAL A 441 -22.11 1.32 7.20
C VAL A 441 -20.75 0.88 7.72
N THR A 442 -20.34 1.35 8.91
CA THR A 442 -19.07 0.93 9.52
C THR A 442 -19.03 -0.57 9.79
N THR A 443 -20.15 -1.15 10.26
CA THR A 443 -20.24 -2.59 10.54
C THR A 443 -20.18 -3.42 9.26
N LEU A 444 -20.89 -3.01 8.20
CA LEU A 444 -20.88 -3.72 6.92
C LEU A 444 -19.49 -3.69 6.25
N ILE A 445 -18.84 -2.54 6.23
CA ILE A 445 -17.48 -2.42 5.69
C ILE A 445 -16.48 -3.21 6.57
N GLY A 446 -16.62 -3.11 7.90
CA GLY A 446 -15.80 -3.89 8.83
C GLY A 446 -15.98 -5.40 8.64
N ALA A 447 -17.19 -5.88 8.41
CA ALA A 447 -17.48 -7.29 8.14
C ALA A 447 -16.94 -7.72 6.75
N GLU A 448 -17.14 -6.91 5.71
CA GLU A 448 -16.59 -7.17 4.37
C GLU A 448 -15.06 -7.28 4.40
N THR A 449 -14.39 -6.32 5.02
CA THR A 449 -12.92 -6.35 5.12
C THR A 449 -12.43 -7.49 6.00
N ALA A 450 -13.10 -7.81 7.10
CA ALA A 450 -12.75 -8.93 7.98
C ALA A 450 -12.88 -10.28 7.26
N LEU A 451 -13.97 -10.50 6.51
CA LEU A 451 -14.14 -11.69 5.66
C LEU A 451 -13.11 -11.72 4.52
N GLY A 452 -12.80 -10.56 3.94
CA GLY A 452 -11.76 -10.46 2.93
C GLY A 452 -10.39 -10.95 3.43
N PHE A 453 -10.01 -10.63 4.67
CA PHE A 453 -8.78 -11.17 5.28
C PHE A 453 -8.83 -12.68 5.56
N VAL A 454 -10.02 -13.28 5.65
CA VAL A 454 -10.17 -14.73 5.81
C VAL A 454 -10.09 -15.45 4.48
N PHE A 455 -10.76 -14.95 3.43
CA PHE A 455 -10.94 -15.65 2.16
C PHE A 455 -9.96 -15.24 1.05
N ASP A 456 -9.44 -14.00 1.10
CA ASP A 456 -8.51 -13.46 0.12
C ASP A 456 -7.54 -12.46 0.77
N PRO A 457 -6.64 -12.93 1.67
CA PRO A 457 -5.81 -12.05 2.49
C PRO A 457 -4.66 -11.39 1.72
N ARG A 458 -4.22 -11.99 0.59
CA ARG A 458 -2.88 -11.74 0.03
C ARG A 458 -2.60 -10.29 -0.33
N TYR A 459 -3.59 -9.56 -0.86
CA TYR A 459 -3.40 -8.23 -1.44
C TYR A 459 -4.26 -7.13 -0.81
N ARG A 460 -5.02 -7.44 0.25
CA ARG A 460 -5.92 -6.49 0.91
C ARG A 460 -5.19 -5.59 1.90
N ASP A 461 -5.46 -4.31 1.82
CA ASP A 461 -4.92 -3.30 2.73
C ASP A 461 -5.69 -3.26 4.06
N PHE A 462 -5.00 -2.82 5.13
CA PHE A 462 -5.55 -2.78 6.48
C PHE A 462 -6.20 -1.42 6.76
N PRO A 463 -7.55 -1.34 6.93
CA PRO A 463 -8.28 -0.09 7.12
C PRO A 463 -8.23 0.45 8.56
N PHE A 464 -7.15 0.18 9.31
CA PHE A 464 -7.03 0.46 10.74
C PHE A 464 -7.34 1.92 11.10
N ALA A 465 -6.90 2.89 10.29
CA ALA A 465 -7.02 4.32 10.63
C ALA A 465 -8.49 4.79 10.59
N ALA A 466 -9.17 4.61 9.46
CA ALA A 466 -10.55 5.07 9.28
C ALA A 466 -11.53 4.26 10.15
N LEU A 467 -11.31 2.94 10.32
CA LEU A 467 -12.09 2.13 11.25
C LEU A 467 -11.93 2.61 12.70
N THR A 468 -10.71 2.93 13.14
CA THR A 468 -10.50 3.45 14.51
C THR A 468 -11.26 4.76 14.73
N MET A 469 -11.22 5.67 13.74
CA MET A 469 -11.95 6.94 13.80
C MET A 469 -13.47 6.73 13.99
N ALA A 470 -14.03 5.72 13.33
CA ALA A 470 -15.45 5.42 13.44
C ALA A 470 -15.80 4.66 14.73
N VAL A 471 -15.02 3.64 15.10
CA VAL A 471 -15.34 2.68 16.15
C VAL A 471 -15.07 3.21 17.56
N VAL A 472 -13.99 3.97 17.79
CA VAL A 472 -13.67 4.51 19.12
C VAL A 472 -14.80 5.39 19.68
N PRO A 473 -15.40 6.31 18.91
CA PRO A 473 -16.56 7.07 19.41
C PRO A 473 -17.77 6.20 19.72
N PHE A 474 -18.10 5.18 18.92
CA PHE A 474 -19.19 4.24 19.22
C PHE A 474 -18.96 3.53 20.56
N SER A 475 -17.73 3.05 20.76
CA SER A 475 -17.37 2.32 21.97
C SER A 475 -17.45 3.21 23.22
N THR A 476 -16.96 4.45 23.14
CA THR A 476 -17.06 5.41 24.26
C THR A 476 -18.50 5.78 24.57
N LEU A 477 -19.34 5.98 23.56
CA LEU A 477 -20.77 6.23 23.72
C LEU A 477 -21.46 5.02 24.38
N MET A 478 -21.20 3.80 23.88
CA MET A 478 -21.78 2.57 24.43
C MET A 478 -21.38 2.34 25.90
N LEU A 479 -20.13 2.62 26.26
CA LEU A 479 -19.64 2.45 27.62
C LEU A 479 -20.33 3.40 28.64
N LEU A 480 -20.59 4.65 28.23
CA LEU A 480 -21.11 5.68 29.12
C LEU A 480 -22.63 5.78 29.12
N ASN A 481 -23.30 5.53 28.00
CA ASN A 481 -24.73 5.61 27.82
C ASN A 481 -25.32 4.24 27.45
N ARG A 482 -25.04 3.21 28.24
CA ARG A 482 -25.58 1.86 28.02
C ARG A 482 -27.11 1.85 28.12
N PRO A 483 -27.81 1.21 27.18
CA PRO A 483 -29.22 0.85 27.37
C PRO A 483 -29.34 -0.08 28.57
N GLN A 484 -30.20 0.27 29.53
CA GLN A 484 -30.30 -0.47 30.80
C GLN A 484 -31.21 -1.71 30.73
N ALA A 485 -32.09 -1.80 29.73
CA ALA A 485 -33.05 -2.90 29.56
C ALA A 485 -33.28 -3.18 28.08
N GLY A 486 -33.51 -4.46 27.73
CA GLY A 486 -33.83 -4.89 26.38
C GLY A 486 -33.22 -6.24 26.00
N GLY A 487 -33.77 -6.87 24.97
CA GLY A 487 -33.24 -8.10 24.38
C GLY A 487 -31.97 -7.82 23.58
N ARG A 488 -31.13 -8.84 23.39
CA ARG A 488 -29.97 -8.74 22.54
C ARG A 488 -30.42 -8.80 21.06
N PRO A 489 -30.11 -7.79 20.24
CA PRO A 489 -30.44 -7.85 18.82
C PRO A 489 -29.63 -8.94 18.11
N ILE A 490 -30.29 -9.74 17.28
CA ILE A 490 -29.65 -10.89 16.62
C ILE A 490 -28.61 -10.43 15.59
N ALA A 491 -28.92 -9.39 14.82
CA ALA A 491 -28.03 -8.90 13.77
C ALA A 491 -26.68 -8.43 14.34
N GLU A 492 -26.71 -7.59 15.39
CA GLU A 492 -25.50 -7.12 16.06
C GLU A 492 -24.71 -8.28 16.68
N ALA A 493 -25.38 -9.28 17.25
CA ALA A 493 -24.73 -10.46 17.81
C ALA A 493 -24.03 -11.30 16.72
N VAL A 494 -24.65 -11.46 15.54
CA VAL A 494 -24.07 -12.16 14.39
C VAL A 494 -22.82 -11.43 13.88
N PHE A 495 -22.90 -10.11 13.65
CA PHE A 495 -21.73 -9.34 13.22
C PHE A 495 -20.62 -9.34 14.27
N ALA A 496 -20.96 -9.26 15.56
CA ALA A 496 -19.97 -9.37 16.63
C ALA A 496 -19.23 -10.72 16.60
N ALA A 497 -19.97 -11.83 16.43
CA ALA A 497 -19.38 -13.16 16.33
C ALA A 497 -18.52 -13.31 15.07
N LEU A 498 -18.97 -12.79 13.92
CA LEU A 498 -18.23 -12.79 12.67
C LEU A 498 -16.89 -12.05 12.80
N LEU A 499 -16.91 -10.82 13.31
CA LEU A 499 -15.71 -10.01 13.53
C LEU A 499 -14.74 -10.70 14.50
N ALA A 500 -15.22 -11.24 15.62
CA ALA A 500 -14.39 -11.94 16.60
C ALA A 500 -13.77 -13.22 16.00
N GLY A 501 -14.53 -14.00 15.22
CA GLY A 501 -14.03 -15.19 14.53
C GLY A 501 -12.97 -14.85 13.48
N SER A 502 -13.19 -13.80 12.68
CA SER A 502 -12.22 -13.35 11.67
C SER A 502 -10.90 -12.89 12.29
N VAL A 503 -10.93 -12.27 13.48
CA VAL A 503 -9.71 -11.86 14.20
C VAL A 503 -8.80 -13.03 14.52
N LEU A 504 -9.35 -14.16 14.96
CA LEU A 504 -8.55 -15.34 15.30
C LEU A 504 -7.77 -15.84 14.07
N TYR A 505 -8.43 -15.93 12.92
CA TYR A 505 -7.82 -16.35 11.68
C TYR A 505 -6.77 -15.33 11.21
N THR A 506 -7.13 -14.04 11.19
CA THR A 506 -6.25 -12.97 10.67
C THR A 506 -4.97 -12.86 11.49
N VAL A 507 -5.03 -12.91 12.83
CA VAL A 507 -3.84 -12.87 13.69
C VAL A 507 -2.95 -14.08 13.45
N PHE A 508 -3.54 -15.27 13.28
CA PHE A 508 -2.77 -16.49 12.98
C PHE A 508 -2.08 -16.40 11.62
N ASN A 509 -2.79 -15.92 10.59
CA ASN A 509 -2.28 -15.85 9.22
C ASN A 509 -1.22 -14.76 9.02
N GLU A 510 -1.40 -13.58 9.63
CA GLU A 510 -0.51 -12.42 9.44
C GLU A 510 0.67 -12.38 10.40
N GLY A 511 0.58 -13.10 11.51
CA GLY A 511 1.60 -13.14 12.55
C GLY A 511 1.69 -11.88 13.42
N ALA A 512 2.50 -11.97 14.49
CA ALA A 512 2.62 -10.92 15.50
C ALA A 512 3.49 -9.73 15.05
N ASP A 513 4.27 -9.88 13.99
CA ASP A 513 5.15 -8.82 13.47
C ASP A 513 4.40 -7.79 12.62
N ASN A 514 3.17 -8.10 12.17
CA ASN A 514 2.34 -7.22 11.36
C ASN A 514 1.46 -6.31 12.24
N TRP A 515 2.00 -5.15 12.64
CA TRP A 515 1.27 -4.22 13.50
C TRP A 515 0.00 -3.64 12.84
N GLN A 516 -0.05 -3.52 11.48
CA GLN A 516 -1.25 -3.05 10.79
C GLN A 516 -2.40 -4.04 10.95
N SER A 517 -2.09 -5.33 10.82
CA SER A 517 -3.04 -6.41 11.08
C SER A 517 -3.50 -6.43 12.53
N LEU A 518 -2.56 -6.37 13.50
CA LEU A 518 -2.89 -6.38 14.92
C LEU A 518 -3.76 -5.20 15.32
N TRP A 519 -3.48 -4.00 14.79
CA TRP A 519 -4.31 -2.82 15.04
C TRP A 519 -5.71 -3.00 14.46
N THR A 520 -5.82 -3.43 13.20
CA THR A 520 -7.14 -3.71 12.57
C THR A 520 -7.92 -4.74 13.38
N CYS A 521 -7.28 -5.83 13.80
CA CYS A 521 -7.89 -6.84 14.66
C CYS A 521 -8.37 -6.28 16.02
N ALA A 522 -7.57 -5.42 16.65
CA ALA A 522 -7.98 -4.75 17.89
C ALA A 522 -9.23 -3.88 17.69
N VAL A 523 -9.34 -3.18 16.55
CA VAL A 523 -10.52 -2.38 16.20
C VAL A 523 -11.73 -3.27 15.91
N TYR A 524 -11.55 -4.42 15.24
CA TYR A 524 -12.63 -5.39 15.05
C TYR A 524 -13.14 -5.94 16.38
N VAL A 525 -12.25 -6.27 17.33
CA VAL A 525 -12.65 -6.68 18.69
C VAL A 525 -13.44 -5.57 19.37
N LEU A 526 -12.98 -4.32 19.27
CA LEU A 526 -13.66 -3.18 19.88
C LEU A 526 -15.07 -2.98 19.29
N LEU A 527 -15.22 -3.10 17.97
CA LEU A 527 -16.50 -3.06 17.29
C LEU A 527 -17.39 -4.25 17.69
N ALA A 528 -16.84 -5.46 17.73
CA ALA A 528 -17.55 -6.65 18.15
C ALA A 528 -18.09 -6.52 19.60
N VAL A 529 -17.27 -6.02 20.52
CA VAL A 529 -17.71 -5.74 21.92
C VAL A 529 -18.81 -4.68 21.95
N THR A 530 -18.69 -3.63 21.14
CA THR A 530 -19.71 -2.57 21.05
C THR A 530 -21.06 -3.13 20.57
N LEU A 531 -21.04 -3.92 19.49
CA LEU A 531 -22.24 -4.57 18.94
C LEU A 531 -22.83 -5.62 19.93
N TRP A 532 -21.95 -6.41 20.58
CA TRP A 532 -22.39 -7.41 21.55
C TRP A 532 -23.07 -6.82 22.77
N GLN A 533 -22.75 -5.60 23.15
CA GLN A 533 -23.35 -4.87 24.27
C GLN A 533 -24.66 -4.16 23.89
N ALA A 534 -25.00 -4.08 22.61
CA ALA A 534 -26.26 -3.47 22.17
C ALA A 534 -27.48 -4.15 22.80
N ARG A 535 -28.53 -3.37 23.12
CA ARG A 535 -29.80 -3.84 23.65
C ARG A 535 -30.94 -3.11 22.94
N ALA A 536 -31.84 -3.87 22.36
CA ALA A 536 -33.09 -3.33 21.80
C ALA A 536 -34.04 -3.03 22.95
N VAL A 537 -34.55 -1.80 23.02
CA VAL A 537 -35.58 -1.45 23.98
C VAL A 537 -36.84 -2.21 23.60
N GLN A 538 -37.32 -3.10 24.48
CA GLN A 538 -38.63 -3.70 24.28
C GLN A 538 -39.68 -2.63 24.59
N ILE A 539 -40.39 -2.16 23.56
CA ILE A 539 -41.60 -1.36 23.75
C ILE A 539 -42.66 -2.33 24.33
N PRO A 540 -43.24 -2.10 25.52
CA PRO A 540 -44.34 -2.93 26.02
C PRO A 540 -45.45 -2.90 24.97
N LYS A 541 -45.91 -4.08 24.53
CA LYS A 541 -47.05 -4.22 23.64
C LYS A 541 -48.31 -3.78 24.35
#